data_8f3864210d719f1ea8e342de0b036bf2
#
_entry.id   8f3864210d719f1ea8e342de0b036bf2
#
_cell.length_a   1.000
_cell.length_b   1.000
_cell.length_c   1.000
_cell.angle_alpha   90.00
_cell.angle_beta   90.00
_cell.angle_gamma   90.00
#
_symmetry.space_group_name_H-M   'P 1'
#
loop_
_entity.id
_entity.type
_entity.pdbx_description
1 polymer ?
#
loop_
_entity_poly.entity_id
_entity_poly.type
_entity_poly.pdbx_seq_one_letter_code
_entity_poly.pdbx_strand_id
1 'polypeptide(L)'
;MADSKVAPKTSLQKPPVKQDNNQSSFDRILSELSVPLFFALLCFAGIVAAQLNPRFLINEIITRLARNLFLVLSLIIPVIAGLGLNFGIVIGAMSGQAALIIVTHLEIGGLPGFLLAALISVPFSIFLGWLTGLVLNRAKGREMVTGYILGFFANGVYQLVFLVLVGTLIPMNNPKMMLPSGIGLRNTMDLIAVNRALDRALFSSLKLGPFQIPWATFLVIAALCLFTSYFTKTKLGQQMRAVGQDMHIAEVSGINVNRTRLIAII
;
A
#
# COMPACT_ATOMS: atom_id res chain seq x y z
N MET A 1 6.47 2.14 -68.73
CA MET A 1 7.57 3.07 -68.36
C MET A 1 7.11 3.83 -67.13
N ALA A 2 7.67 3.77 -65.97
CA ALA A 2 8.94 3.32 -65.44
C ALA A 2 8.74 2.71 -64.07
N ASP A 3 9.41 1.59 -63.82
CA ASP A 3 9.62 0.96 -62.53
C ASP A 3 10.33 1.91 -61.54
N SER A 4 9.80 2.12 -60.37
CA SER A 4 10.56 2.64 -59.23
C SER A 4 10.62 1.59 -58.13
N LYS A 5 11.70 0.79 -58.18
CA LYS A 5 12.11 -0.14 -57.10
C LYS A 5 12.38 0.64 -55.82
N VAL A 6 11.53 0.46 -54.83
CA VAL A 6 11.82 0.88 -53.44
C VAL A 6 12.76 -0.16 -52.81
N ALA A 7 13.99 0.26 -52.57
CA ALA A 7 14.99 -0.54 -51.87
C ALA A 7 14.59 -0.78 -50.40
N PRO A 8 14.83 -1.99 -49.83
CA PRO A 8 14.55 -2.27 -48.42
C PRO A 8 15.51 -1.49 -47.52
N LYS A 9 14.95 -0.76 -46.55
CA LYS A 9 15.74 -0.10 -45.50
C LYS A 9 16.45 -1.15 -44.68
N THR A 10 17.76 -1.20 -44.86
CA THR A 10 18.69 -1.98 -44.04
C THR A 10 18.54 -1.54 -42.57
N SER A 11 18.01 -2.41 -41.72
CA SER A 11 18.01 -2.24 -40.28
C SER A 11 19.47 -2.21 -39.79
N LEU A 12 19.90 -1.06 -39.31
CA LEU A 12 21.16 -0.89 -38.58
C LEU A 12 21.09 -1.74 -37.30
N GLN A 13 21.53 -2.99 -37.42
CA GLN A 13 21.84 -3.81 -36.24
C GLN A 13 22.97 -3.10 -35.49
N LYS A 14 22.61 -2.57 -34.29
CA LYS A 14 23.63 -2.16 -33.32
C LYS A 14 24.58 -3.32 -33.10
N PRO A 15 25.91 -3.13 -33.18
CA PRO A 15 26.85 -4.18 -32.89
C PRO A 15 26.63 -4.68 -31.46
N PRO A 16 26.76 -5.99 -31.21
CA PRO A 16 26.64 -6.54 -29.86
C PRO A 16 27.70 -5.86 -28.99
N VAL A 17 27.24 -5.26 -27.90
CA VAL A 17 28.11 -4.73 -26.85
C VAL A 17 28.98 -5.90 -26.40
N LYS A 18 30.26 -5.87 -26.72
CA LYS A 18 31.26 -6.81 -26.18
C LYS A 18 31.16 -6.71 -24.65
N GLN A 19 30.55 -7.69 -24.02
CA GLN A 19 30.73 -7.91 -22.60
C GLN A 19 32.20 -8.30 -22.39
N ASP A 20 32.94 -7.40 -21.76
CA ASP A 20 34.28 -7.68 -21.29
C ASP A 20 34.21 -8.80 -20.25
N ASN A 21 34.50 -10.00 -20.72
CA ASN A 21 34.44 -11.24 -19.94
C ASN A 21 35.58 -11.36 -18.91
N ASN A 22 36.30 -10.27 -18.67
CA ASN A 22 37.51 -10.29 -17.81
C ASN A 22 37.37 -9.48 -16.51
N GLN A 23 36.15 -9.13 -16.12
CA GLN A 23 35.90 -8.64 -14.76
C GLN A 23 35.98 -9.85 -13.82
N SER A 24 36.91 -9.81 -12.87
CA SER A 24 37.03 -10.84 -11.84
C SER A 24 35.68 -10.97 -11.14
N SER A 25 35.29 -12.19 -10.75
CA SER A 25 34.03 -12.44 -10.02
C SER A 25 33.92 -11.54 -8.79
N PHE A 26 35.05 -11.11 -8.25
CA PHE A 26 35.15 -10.18 -7.13
C PHE A 26 34.71 -8.76 -7.50
N ASP A 27 35.15 -8.22 -8.67
CA ASP A 27 34.76 -6.87 -9.11
C ASP A 27 33.26 -6.79 -9.44
N ARG A 28 32.68 -7.87 -9.95
CA ARG A 28 31.24 -7.98 -10.21
C ARG A 28 30.43 -8.00 -8.91
N ILE A 29 30.86 -8.79 -7.92
CA ILE A 29 30.26 -8.82 -6.59
C ILE A 29 30.42 -7.47 -5.89
N LEU A 30 31.57 -6.82 -6.02
CA LEU A 30 31.82 -5.51 -5.42
C LEU A 30 30.95 -4.42 -6.05
N SER A 31 30.76 -4.43 -7.37
CA SER A 31 29.90 -3.47 -8.06
C SER A 31 28.42 -3.67 -7.74
N GLU A 32 27.95 -4.91 -7.63
CA GLU A 32 26.57 -5.23 -7.27
C GLU A 32 26.26 -4.95 -5.78
N LEU A 33 27.24 -5.16 -4.90
CA LEU A 33 27.11 -4.94 -3.46
C LEU A 33 27.50 -3.53 -3.00
N SER A 34 28.07 -2.69 -3.86
CA SER A 34 28.53 -1.34 -3.49
C SER A 34 27.44 -0.48 -2.87
N VAL A 35 26.24 -0.47 -3.47
CA VAL A 35 25.09 0.29 -2.97
C VAL A 35 24.54 -0.29 -1.66
N PRO A 36 24.24 -1.60 -1.56
CA PRO A 36 23.82 -2.20 -0.30
C PRO A 36 24.85 -2.02 0.82
N LEU A 37 26.15 -2.17 0.52
CA LEU A 37 27.22 -2.00 1.50
C LEU A 37 27.32 -0.57 2.02
N PHE A 38 27.19 0.42 1.12
CA PHE A 38 27.17 1.82 1.50
C PHE A 38 25.99 2.14 2.45
N PHE A 39 24.78 1.66 2.13
CA PHE A 39 23.63 1.82 3.00
C PHE A 39 23.77 1.08 4.33
N ALA A 40 24.35 -0.13 4.33
CA ALA A 40 24.63 -0.86 5.56
C ALA A 40 25.61 -0.11 6.46
N LEU A 41 26.66 0.48 5.87
CA LEU A 41 27.63 1.30 6.60
C LEU A 41 27.01 2.58 7.16
N LEU A 42 26.16 3.25 6.38
CA LEU A 42 25.41 4.42 6.85
C LEU A 42 24.46 4.05 8.02
N CYS A 43 23.75 2.93 7.92
CA CYS A 43 22.91 2.44 9.00
C CYS A 43 23.71 2.14 10.27
N PHE A 44 24.85 1.46 10.12
CA PHE A 44 25.74 1.16 11.24
C PHE A 44 26.28 2.44 11.91
N ALA A 45 26.79 3.38 11.10
CA ALA A 45 27.26 4.67 11.59
C ALA A 45 26.12 5.45 12.32
N GLY A 46 24.91 5.43 11.76
CA GLY A 46 23.73 6.04 12.38
C GLY A 46 23.37 5.42 13.74
N ILE A 47 23.43 4.09 13.86
CA ILE A 47 23.15 3.38 15.12
C ILE A 47 24.17 3.77 16.19
N VAL A 48 25.44 3.79 15.81
CA VAL A 48 26.54 4.16 16.73
C VAL A 48 26.44 5.62 17.16
N ALA A 49 26.21 6.54 16.21
CA ALA A 49 26.11 7.98 16.49
C ALA A 49 24.89 8.33 17.35
N ALA A 50 23.76 7.64 17.12
CA ALA A 50 22.51 7.88 17.87
C ALA A 50 22.48 7.15 19.22
N GLN A 51 23.45 6.31 19.55
CA GLN A 51 23.52 5.51 20.79
C GLN A 51 22.21 4.76 21.09
N LEU A 52 21.56 4.25 20.04
CA LEU A 52 20.27 3.58 20.15
C LEU A 52 20.40 2.25 20.89
N ASN A 53 19.45 1.99 21.79
CA ASN A 53 19.37 0.69 22.43
C ASN A 53 19.03 -0.39 21.40
N PRO A 54 19.84 -1.46 21.22
CA PRO A 54 19.60 -2.50 20.21
C PRO A 54 18.22 -3.17 20.36
N ARG A 55 17.72 -3.28 21.58
CA ARG A 55 16.37 -3.85 21.83
C ARG A 55 15.26 -2.97 21.25
N PHE A 56 15.40 -1.65 21.42
CA PHE A 56 14.44 -0.70 20.83
C PHE A 56 14.47 -0.78 19.30
N LEU A 57 15.65 -0.83 18.71
CA LEU A 57 15.83 -0.92 17.27
C LEU A 57 15.18 -2.16 16.68
N ILE A 58 15.41 -3.32 17.29
CA ILE A 58 14.81 -4.60 16.83
C ILE A 58 13.29 -4.55 16.93
N ASN A 59 12.74 -4.05 18.04
CA ASN A 59 11.29 -3.93 18.20
C ASN A 59 10.67 -2.99 17.16
N GLU A 60 11.34 -1.87 16.85
CA GLU A 60 10.87 -0.92 15.86
C GLU A 60 10.90 -1.53 14.44
N ILE A 61 11.98 -2.25 14.09
CA ILE A 61 12.08 -2.96 12.80
C ILE A 61 10.95 -3.99 12.65
N ILE A 62 10.71 -4.81 13.68
CA ILE A 62 9.64 -5.83 13.65
C ILE A 62 8.27 -5.17 13.47
N THR A 63 7.99 -4.09 14.19
CA THR A 63 6.72 -3.35 14.10
C THR A 63 6.53 -2.72 12.73
N ARG A 64 7.57 -2.10 12.18
CA ARG A 64 7.54 -1.52 10.82
C ARG A 64 7.41 -2.58 9.75
N LEU A 65 8.09 -3.72 9.91
CA LEU A 65 7.97 -4.84 8.99
C LEU A 65 6.54 -5.36 8.93
N ALA A 66 5.91 -5.61 10.08
CA ALA A 66 4.52 -6.06 10.15
C ALA A 66 3.57 -5.09 9.43
N ARG A 67 3.70 -3.79 9.68
CA ARG A 67 2.88 -2.76 9.04
C ARG A 67 3.08 -2.71 7.52
N ASN A 68 4.32 -2.76 7.07
CA ASN A 68 4.64 -2.69 5.64
C ASN A 68 4.23 -3.96 4.90
N LEU A 69 4.33 -5.14 5.52
CA LEU A 69 3.84 -6.39 4.94
C LEU A 69 2.34 -6.34 4.63
N PHE A 70 1.54 -5.74 5.51
CA PHE A 70 0.11 -5.55 5.26
C PHE A 70 -0.13 -4.68 4.01
N LEU A 71 0.60 -3.57 3.87
CA LEU A 71 0.50 -2.69 2.70
C LEU A 71 0.93 -3.39 1.41
N VAL A 72 2.03 -4.14 1.45
CA VAL A 72 2.50 -4.91 0.27
C VAL A 72 1.46 -5.94 -0.16
N LEU A 73 0.82 -6.62 0.81
CA LEU A 73 -0.21 -7.62 0.52
C LEU A 73 -1.39 -7.02 -0.24
N SER A 74 -1.82 -5.81 0.14
CA SER A 74 -2.93 -5.11 -0.50
C SER A 74 -2.63 -4.71 -1.96
N LEU A 75 -1.36 -4.58 -2.35
CA LEU A 75 -0.95 -4.26 -3.72
C LEU A 75 -0.93 -5.48 -4.65
N ILE A 76 -0.88 -6.70 -4.13
CA ILE A 76 -0.70 -7.91 -4.95
C ILE A 76 -1.85 -8.08 -5.95
N ILE A 77 -3.10 -7.93 -5.49
CA ILE A 77 -4.29 -8.14 -6.33
C ILE A 77 -4.36 -7.12 -7.48
N PRO A 78 -4.23 -5.80 -7.25
CA PRO A 78 -4.18 -4.81 -8.34
C PRO A 78 -3.04 -5.04 -9.33
N VAL A 79 -1.86 -5.44 -8.85
CA VAL A 79 -0.70 -5.73 -9.71
C VAL A 79 -0.98 -6.94 -10.62
N ILE A 80 -1.55 -8.01 -10.08
CA ILE A 80 -1.94 -9.20 -10.86
C ILE A 80 -2.98 -8.83 -11.92
N ALA A 81 -3.88 -7.89 -11.64
CA ALA A 81 -4.89 -7.40 -12.58
C ALA A 81 -4.36 -6.41 -13.63
N GLY A 82 -3.05 -6.18 -13.70
CA GLY A 82 -2.42 -5.33 -14.70
C GLY A 82 -2.56 -3.83 -14.46
N LEU A 83 -2.91 -3.41 -13.24
CA LEU A 83 -3.00 -2.00 -12.86
C LEU A 83 -1.63 -1.38 -12.51
N GLY A 84 -0.57 -2.21 -12.50
CA GLY A 84 0.75 -1.78 -12.03
C GLY A 84 0.77 -1.46 -10.54
N LEU A 85 1.73 -0.64 -10.12
CA LEU A 85 1.79 -0.15 -8.75
C LEU A 85 0.62 0.83 -8.51
N ASN A 86 -0.37 0.40 -7.77
CA ASN A 86 -1.56 1.21 -7.49
C ASN A 86 -1.28 2.20 -6.37
N PHE A 87 -0.94 3.45 -6.72
CA PHE A 87 -0.79 4.53 -5.75
C PHE A 87 -2.13 4.98 -5.12
N GLY A 88 -3.25 4.50 -5.63
CA GLY A 88 -4.57 4.65 -5.01
C GLY A 88 -4.72 4.00 -3.63
N ILE A 89 -3.74 3.18 -3.19
CA ILE A 89 -3.68 2.60 -1.83
C ILE A 89 -3.79 3.67 -0.74
N VAL A 90 -3.32 4.89 -1.00
CA VAL A 90 -3.43 6.03 -0.09
C VAL A 90 -4.90 6.32 0.21
N ILE A 91 -5.78 6.21 -0.78
CA ILE A 91 -7.23 6.44 -0.64
C ILE A 91 -7.86 5.35 0.24
N GLY A 92 -7.42 4.10 0.07
CA GLY A 92 -7.83 3.01 0.97
C GLY A 92 -7.39 3.26 2.41
N ALA A 93 -6.18 3.74 2.65
CA ALA A 93 -5.70 4.10 3.99
C ALA A 93 -6.51 5.24 4.62
N MET A 94 -6.97 6.22 3.83
CA MET A 94 -7.83 7.31 4.29
C MET A 94 -9.18 6.81 4.79
N SER A 95 -9.75 5.75 4.20
CA SER A 95 -10.99 5.14 4.69
C SER A 95 -10.81 4.57 6.10
N GLY A 96 -9.69 3.92 6.37
CA GLY A 96 -9.34 3.43 7.70
C GLY A 96 -9.15 4.56 8.72
N GLN A 97 -8.49 5.65 8.31
CA GLN A 97 -8.31 6.82 9.17
C GLN A 97 -9.65 7.48 9.51
N ALA A 98 -10.55 7.65 8.53
CA ALA A 98 -11.89 8.20 8.76
C ALA A 98 -12.68 7.33 9.76
N ALA A 99 -12.63 6.00 9.61
CA ALA A 99 -13.28 5.08 10.54
C ALA A 99 -12.70 5.18 11.96
N LEU A 100 -11.37 5.28 12.10
CA LEU A 100 -10.72 5.47 13.40
C LEU A 100 -11.10 6.79 14.06
N ILE A 101 -11.24 7.87 13.30
CA ILE A 101 -11.71 9.17 13.80
C ILE A 101 -13.12 9.07 14.38
N ILE A 102 -14.03 8.38 13.66
CA ILE A 102 -15.41 8.16 14.11
C ILE A 102 -15.42 7.35 15.43
N VAL A 103 -14.67 6.26 15.49
CA VAL A 103 -14.61 5.40 16.69
C VAL A 103 -13.98 6.12 17.88
N THR A 104 -12.94 6.92 17.64
CA THR A 104 -12.30 7.73 18.68
C THR A 104 -13.26 8.82 19.20
N HIS A 105 -14.08 9.39 18.30
CA HIS A 105 -15.12 10.34 18.70
C HIS A 105 -16.19 9.69 19.59
N LEU A 106 -16.55 8.43 19.33
CA LEU A 106 -17.48 7.65 20.13
C LEU A 106 -16.86 7.14 21.45
N GLU A 107 -15.59 7.41 21.68
CA GLU A 107 -14.80 6.99 22.86
C GLU A 107 -14.81 5.45 23.11
N ILE A 108 -15.06 4.65 22.07
CA ILE A 108 -15.05 3.20 22.15
C ILE A 108 -13.58 2.72 22.02
N GLY A 109 -13.01 2.26 23.14
CA GLY A 109 -11.64 1.76 23.17
C GLY A 109 -11.54 0.24 23.11
N GLY A 110 -10.31 -0.27 23.11
CA GLY A 110 -10.01 -1.71 23.17
C GLY A 110 -10.33 -2.48 21.88
N LEU A 111 -10.53 -3.78 22.06
CA LEU A 111 -10.87 -4.69 20.95
C LEU A 111 -12.19 -4.32 20.25
N PRO A 112 -13.29 -4.00 20.97
CA PRO A 112 -14.53 -3.61 20.33
C PRO A 112 -14.37 -2.33 19.48
N GLY A 113 -13.59 -1.34 19.94
CA GLY A 113 -13.29 -0.15 19.15
C GLY A 113 -12.53 -0.47 17.88
N PHE A 114 -11.54 -1.36 17.95
CA PHE A 114 -10.79 -1.81 16.78
C PHE A 114 -11.68 -2.54 15.76
N LEU A 115 -12.52 -3.46 16.21
CA LEU A 115 -13.44 -4.20 15.33
C LEU A 115 -14.50 -3.28 14.72
N LEU A 116 -15.02 -2.32 15.49
CA LEU A 116 -15.96 -1.32 14.98
C LEU A 116 -15.29 -0.43 13.91
N ALA A 117 -14.06 0.01 14.14
CA ALA A 117 -13.30 0.77 13.14
C ALA A 117 -13.10 -0.04 11.85
N ALA A 118 -12.75 -1.32 11.97
CA ALA A 118 -12.63 -2.22 10.83
C ALA A 118 -13.96 -2.35 10.08
N LEU A 119 -15.08 -2.54 10.79
CA LEU A 119 -16.39 -2.66 10.19
C LEU A 119 -16.84 -1.37 9.46
N ILE A 120 -16.61 -0.22 10.07
CA ILE A 120 -16.93 1.09 9.46
C ILE A 120 -16.02 1.40 8.28
N SER A 121 -14.76 0.98 8.32
CA SER A 121 -13.82 1.20 7.20
C SER A 121 -14.22 0.49 5.92
N VAL A 122 -14.92 -0.66 6.01
CA VAL A 122 -15.34 -1.46 4.83
C VAL A 122 -16.21 -0.67 3.86
N PRO A 123 -17.36 -0.08 4.25
CA PRO A 123 -18.17 0.68 3.31
C PRO A 123 -17.45 1.90 2.75
N PHE A 124 -16.63 2.59 3.55
CA PHE A 124 -15.81 3.71 3.06
C PHE A 124 -14.79 3.26 2.04
N SER A 125 -14.10 2.14 2.28
CA SER A 125 -13.09 1.62 1.34
C SER A 125 -13.73 1.12 0.05
N ILE A 126 -14.90 0.48 0.10
CA ILE A 126 -15.65 0.06 -1.09
C ILE A 126 -16.05 1.28 -1.93
N PHE A 127 -16.59 2.30 -1.29
CA PHE A 127 -17.02 3.52 -1.97
C PHE A 127 -15.85 4.26 -2.62
N LEU A 128 -14.78 4.51 -1.87
CA LEU A 128 -13.59 5.20 -2.37
C LEU A 128 -12.83 4.34 -3.40
N GLY A 129 -12.77 3.01 -3.20
CA GLY A 129 -12.20 2.06 -4.15
C GLY A 129 -12.97 2.04 -5.46
N TRP A 130 -14.31 2.10 -5.42
CA TRP A 130 -15.16 2.20 -6.60
C TRP A 130 -14.90 3.49 -7.40
N LEU A 131 -14.83 4.64 -6.71
CA LEU A 131 -14.49 5.92 -7.36
C LEU A 131 -13.11 5.87 -8.02
N THR A 132 -12.12 5.38 -7.29
CA THR A 132 -10.74 5.19 -7.78
C THR A 132 -10.72 4.28 -9.01
N GLY A 133 -11.44 3.17 -8.94
CA GLY A 133 -11.52 2.19 -10.02
C GLY A 133 -12.17 2.75 -11.29
N LEU A 134 -13.19 3.60 -11.16
CA LEU A 134 -13.81 4.28 -12.31
C LEU A 134 -12.81 5.19 -13.03
N VAL A 135 -12.03 5.96 -12.26
CA VAL A 135 -11.00 6.86 -12.82
C VAL A 135 -9.88 6.06 -13.49
N LEU A 136 -9.36 5.03 -12.82
CA LEU A 136 -8.28 4.20 -13.37
C LEU A 136 -8.71 3.40 -14.60
N ASN A 137 -9.97 2.98 -14.68
CA ASN A 137 -10.50 2.32 -15.88
C ASN A 137 -10.58 3.24 -17.10
N ARG A 138 -10.73 4.56 -16.90
CA ARG A 138 -10.66 5.54 -18.00
C ARG A 138 -9.24 5.87 -18.41
N ALA A 139 -8.26 5.62 -17.55
CA ALA A 139 -6.85 5.95 -17.76
C ALA A 139 -6.00 4.73 -18.13
N LYS A 140 -6.56 3.78 -18.92
CA LYS A 140 -5.86 2.57 -19.36
C LYS A 140 -4.50 2.89 -19.98
N GLY A 141 -3.44 2.22 -19.55
CA GLY A 141 -2.07 2.43 -19.98
C GLY A 141 -1.32 3.56 -19.26
N ARG A 142 -2.01 4.34 -18.42
CA ARG A 142 -1.44 5.44 -17.61
C ARG A 142 -1.85 5.35 -16.14
N GLU A 143 -2.17 4.16 -15.68
CA GLU A 143 -2.76 3.91 -14.36
C GLU A 143 -1.87 4.39 -13.22
N MET A 144 -0.55 4.18 -13.33
CA MET A 144 0.40 4.59 -12.28
C MET A 144 0.40 6.10 -12.06
N VAL A 145 0.49 6.88 -13.15
CA VAL A 145 0.50 8.35 -13.07
C VAL A 145 -0.85 8.87 -12.59
N THR A 146 -1.94 8.32 -13.12
CA THR A 146 -3.30 8.68 -12.71
C THR A 146 -3.56 8.34 -11.24
N GLY A 147 -3.12 7.16 -10.77
CA GLY A 147 -3.23 6.76 -9.36
C GLY A 147 -2.47 7.70 -8.44
N TYR A 148 -1.28 8.13 -8.86
CA TYR A 148 -0.47 9.08 -8.11
C TYR A 148 -1.15 10.45 -7.98
N ILE A 149 -1.62 11.01 -9.09
CA ILE A 149 -2.36 12.29 -9.10
C ILE A 149 -3.63 12.19 -8.25
N LEU A 150 -4.36 11.09 -8.39
CA LEU A 150 -5.58 10.85 -7.62
C LEU A 150 -5.30 10.74 -6.11
N GLY A 151 -4.18 10.13 -5.72
CA GLY A 151 -3.74 10.06 -4.33
C GLY A 151 -3.45 11.45 -3.73
N PHE A 152 -2.77 12.34 -4.47
CA PHE A 152 -2.56 13.71 -4.04
C PHE A 152 -3.85 14.52 -3.95
N PHE A 153 -4.72 14.39 -4.95
CA PHE A 153 -6.02 15.04 -4.93
C PHE A 153 -6.86 14.60 -3.72
N ALA A 154 -6.91 13.28 -3.48
CA ALA A 154 -7.62 12.72 -2.33
C ALA A 154 -7.04 13.23 -0.99
N ASN A 155 -5.70 13.37 -0.89
CA ASN A 155 -5.07 13.94 0.28
C ASN A 155 -5.49 15.40 0.51
N GLY A 156 -5.58 16.19 -0.55
CA GLY A 156 -6.11 17.56 -0.47
C GLY A 156 -7.56 17.61 0.02
N VAL A 157 -8.42 16.73 -0.53
CA VAL A 157 -9.83 16.61 -0.09
C VAL A 157 -9.89 16.16 1.38
N TYR A 158 -9.10 15.19 1.77
CA TYR A 158 -9.01 14.72 3.15
C TYR A 158 -8.64 15.86 4.10
N GLN A 159 -7.61 16.64 3.78
CA GLN A 159 -7.21 17.80 4.59
C GLN A 159 -8.31 18.84 4.66
N LEU A 160 -8.97 19.15 3.55
CA LEU A 160 -10.10 20.08 3.54
C LEU A 160 -11.23 19.62 4.45
N VAL A 161 -11.62 18.36 4.38
CA VAL A 161 -12.67 17.78 5.23
C VAL A 161 -12.28 17.89 6.69
N PHE A 162 -11.09 17.42 7.07
CA PHE A 162 -10.70 17.31 8.48
C PHE A 162 -10.22 18.61 9.11
N LEU A 163 -9.65 19.54 8.33
CA LEU A 163 -9.19 20.83 8.88
C LEU A 163 -10.24 21.95 8.83
N VAL A 164 -11.18 21.87 7.88
CA VAL A 164 -12.13 22.96 7.66
C VAL A 164 -13.58 22.55 7.92
N LEU A 165 -14.04 21.38 7.41
CA LEU A 165 -15.42 20.98 7.54
C LEU A 165 -15.79 20.44 8.93
N VAL A 166 -14.83 19.81 9.61
CA VAL A 166 -15.04 19.36 11.00
C VAL A 166 -15.02 20.56 11.94
N GLY A 167 -16.06 20.68 12.75
CA GLY A 167 -16.28 21.84 13.63
C GLY A 167 -17.11 22.94 13.00
N THR A 168 -17.21 23.02 11.66
CA THR A 168 -18.09 23.99 10.97
C THR A 168 -19.36 23.31 10.47
N LEU A 169 -19.23 22.31 9.60
CA LEU A 169 -20.35 21.60 8.99
C LEU A 169 -20.64 20.27 9.70
N ILE A 170 -19.59 19.57 10.15
CA ILE A 170 -19.70 18.31 10.89
C ILE A 170 -19.54 18.65 12.38
N PRO A 171 -20.64 18.60 13.17
CA PRO A 171 -20.56 18.92 14.58
C PRO A 171 -19.76 17.84 15.31
N MET A 172 -18.62 18.24 15.87
CA MET A 172 -17.76 17.38 16.67
C MET A 172 -17.31 18.16 17.91
N ASN A 173 -17.67 17.69 19.10
CA ASN A 173 -17.45 18.40 20.35
C ASN A 173 -16.40 17.75 21.26
N ASN A 174 -15.52 16.93 20.69
CA ASN A 174 -14.50 16.27 21.50
C ASN A 174 -13.23 17.15 21.61
N PRO A 175 -12.95 17.79 22.79
CA PRO A 175 -11.85 18.71 22.94
C PRO A 175 -10.48 18.04 22.81
N LYS A 176 -10.40 16.70 22.94
CA LYS A 176 -9.14 15.94 22.76
C LYS A 176 -8.74 15.83 21.30
N MET A 177 -9.72 15.91 20.38
CA MET A 177 -9.50 15.73 18.96
C MET A 177 -9.46 17.04 18.17
N MET A 178 -10.14 18.08 18.68
CA MET A 178 -10.25 19.37 18.00
C MET A 178 -9.06 20.28 18.29
N LEU A 179 -8.79 21.18 17.34
CA LEU A 179 -7.86 22.28 17.55
C LEU A 179 -8.40 23.24 18.63
N PRO A 180 -7.56 23.99 19.34
CA PRO A 180 -7.99 24.96 20.34
C PRO A 180 -8.93 26.05 19.81
N SER A 181 -8.90 26.29 18.48
CA SER A 181 -9.80 27.22 17.78
C SER A 181 -11.23 26.71 17.64
N GLY A 182 -11.51 25.46 17.98
CA GLY A 182 -12.83 24.84 17.80
C GLY A 182 -13.16 24.45 16.35
N ILE A 183 -12.26 24.64 15.40
CA ILE A 183 -12.42 24.30 13.99
C ILE A 183 -11.27 23.39 13.58
N GLY A 184 -11.61 22.25 12.98
CA GLY A 184 -10.67 21.26 12.49
C GLY A 184 -10.11 20.31 13.54
N LEU A 185 -9.61 19.18 13.06
CA LEU A 185 -8.99 18.15 13.89
C LEU A 185 -7.49 18.40 14.06
N ARG A 186 -6.95 17.97 15.18
CA ARG A 186 -5.50 17.96 15.43
C ARG A 186 -4.83 17.01 14.44
N ASN A 187 -3.69 17.43 13.90
CA ASN A 187 -2.91 16.62 12.95
C ASN A 187 -2.37 15.32 13.59
N THR A 188 -2.22 15.30 14.90
CA THR A 188 -1.79 14.14 15.68
C THR A 188 -2.84 13.82 16.71
N MET A 189 -3.49 12.67 16.56
CA MET A 189 -4.46 12.15 17.52
C MET A 189 -3.87 11.00 18.30
N ASP A 190 -4.16 10.96 19.59
CA ASP A 190 -3.72 9.90 20.46
C ASP A 190 -4.69 8.72 20.39
N LEU A 191 -4.24 7.63 19.75
CA LEU A 191 -5.00 6.40 19.58
C LEU A 191 -4.68 5.35 20.66
N ILE A 192 -4.24 5.79 21.86
CA ILE A 192 -3.83 4.88 22.95
C ILE A 192 -4.92 3.85 23.25
N ALA A 193 -6.18 4.24 23.18
CA ALA A 193 -7.31 3.35 23.48
C ALA A 193 -7.44 2.18 22.50
N VAL A 194 -7.08 2.38 21.23
CA VAL A 194 -7.20 1.38 20.17
C VAL A 194 -5.83 0.80 19.78
N ASN A 195 -4.74 1.49 20.13
CA ASN A 195 -3.38 1.07 19.83
C ASN A 195 -3.08 -0.29 20.47
N ARG A 196 -2.58 -1.21 19.64
CA ARG A 196 -2.27 -2.60 20.04
C ARG A 196 -3.46 -3.34 20.69
N ALA A 197 -4.71 -2.93 20.42
CA ALA A 197 -5.89 -3.57 20.97
C ALA A 197 -5.93 -5.06 20.63
N LEU A 198 -5.56 -5.42 19.41
CA LEU A 198 -5.51 -6.78 18.92
C LEU A 198 -4.47 -7.63 19.67
N ASP A 199 -3.25 -7.11 19.83
CA ASP A 199 -2.17 -7.82 20.52
C ASP A 199 -2.44 -7.93 22.02
N ARG A 200 -3.03 -6.91 22.64
CA ARG A 200 -3.43 -6.95 24.06
C ARG A 200 -4.55 -7.93 24.34
N ALA A 201 -5.52 -8.06 23.43
CA ALA A 201 -6.68 -8.93 23.64
C ALA A 201 -6.36 -10.40 23.42
N LEU A 202 -5.59 -10.75 22.38
CA LEU A 202 -5.29 -12.15 22.06
C LEU A 202 -4.05 -12.70 22.77
N PHE A 203 -3.03 -11.87 22.99
CA PHE A 203 -1.71 -12.34 23.46
C PHE A 203 -1.14 -11.52 24.63
N SER A 204 -2.01 -10.96 25.45
CA SER A 204 -1.63 -10.20 26.66
C SER A 204 -0.64 -10.95 27.58
N SER A 205 -0.63 -12.28 27.51
CA SER A 205 0.19 -13.16 28.37
C SER A 205 1.49 -13.67 27.70
N LEU A 206 1.65 -13.51 26.39
CA LEU A 206 2.82 -14.03 25.66
C LEU A 206 3.94 -12.99 25.55
N LYS A 207 4.53 -12.69 26.71
CA LYS A 207 5.81 -12.00 26.74
C LYS A 207 6.91 -13.00 26.45
N LEU A 208 7.28 -13.20 25.19
CA LEU A 208 8.48 -13.98 24.83
C LEU A 208 9.73 -13.12 25.05
N GLY A 209 10.20 -13.06 26.30
CA GLY A 209 11.43 -12.38 26.64
C GLY A 209 11.36 -10.85 26.52
N PRO A 210 12.50 -10.17 26.24
CA PRO A 210 12.58 -8.71 26.20
C PRO A 210 12.00 -8.07 24.93
N PHE A 211 11.51 -8.88 23.96
CA PHE A 211 11.00 -8.42 22.68
C PHE A 211 9.48 -8.33 22.67
N GLN A 212 8.95 -7.19 22.19
CA GLN A 212 7.52 -6.97 22.03
C GLN A 212 7.12 -7.30 20.58
N ILE A 213 6.92 -8.59 20.30
CA ILE A 213 6.50 -9.03 18.96
C ILE A 213 4.98 -8.92 18.84
N PRO A 214 4.43 -8.22 17.83
CA PRO A 214 2.98 -8.12 17.61
C PRO A 214 2.45 -9.41 16.95
N TRP A 215 2.34 -10.49 17.73
CA TRP A 215 1.95 -11.81 17.25
C TRP A 215 0.58 -11.82 16.56
N ALA A 216 -0.39 -11.11 17.13
CA ALA A 216 -1.73 -11.04 16.55
C ALA A 216 -1.69 -10.38 15.17
N THR A 217 -0.88 -9.33 14.99
CA THR A 217 -0.70 -8.67 13.71
C THR A 217 -0.08 -9.63 12.69
N PHE A 218 0.96 -10.38 13.05
CA PHE A 218 1.56 -11.38 12.17
C PHE A 218 0.59 -12.51 11.82
N LEU A 219 -0.26 -12.95 12.75
CA LEU A 219 -1.28 -13.96 12.50
C LEU A 219 -2.32 -13.44 11.47
N VAL A 220 -2.78 -12.20 11.62
CA VAL A 220 -3.68 -11.57 10.64
C VAL A 220 -3.01 -11.48 9.26
N ILE A 221 -1.73 -11.08 9.20
CA ILE A 221 -0.98 -11.02 7.93
C ILE A 221 -0.87 -12.42 7.32
N ALA A 222 -0.56 -13.44 8.10
CA ALA A 222 -0.50 -14.83 7.62
C ALA A 222 -1.87 -15.30 7.08
N ALA A 223 -2.96 -14.99 7.78
CA ALA A 223 -4.32 -15.30 7.33
C ALA A 223 -4.64 -14.58 6.00
N LEU A 224 -4.25 -13.32 5.86
CA LEU A 224 -4.42 -12.56 4.62
C LEU A 224 -3.54 -13.09 3.49
N CYS A 225 -2.32 -13.54 3.77
CA CYS A 225 -1.47 -14.23 2.79
C CYS A 225 -2.13 -15.50 2.26
N LEU A 226 -2.68 -16.32 3.15
CA LEU A 226 -3.41 -17.53 2.77
C LEU A 226 -4.66 -17.17 1.95
N PHE A 227 -5.42 -16.17 2.40
CA PHE A 227 -6.58 -15.67 1.67
C PHE A 227 -6.21 -15.20 0.26
N THR A 228 -5.18 -14.37 0.12
CA THR A 228 -4.72 -13.87 -1.19
C THR A 228 -4.24 -15.01 -2.08
N SER A 229 -3.50 -15.98 -1.52
CA SER A 229 -3.05 -17.16 -2.25
C SER A 229 -4.21 -18.04 -2.72
N TYR A 230 -5.24 -18.20 -1.89
CA TYR A 230 -6.47 -18.91 -2.27
C TYR A 230 -7.28 -18.12 -3.30
N PHE A 231 -7.47 -16.82 -3.08
CA PHE A 231 -8.23 -15.94 -3.97
C PHE A 231 -7.66 -15.90 -5.39
N THR A 232 -6.35 -15.84 -5.55
CA THR A 232 -5.70 -15.85 -6.88
C THR A 232 -5.93 -17.15 -7.66
N LYS A 233 -6.31 -18.26 -6.99
CA LYS A 233 -6.68 -19.54 -7.62
C LYS A 233 -8.15 -19.61 -7.98
N THR A 234 -8.99 -18.71 -7.50
CA THR A 234 -10.42 -18.66 -7.83
C THR A 234 -10.65 -18.20 -9.28
N LYS A 235 -11.88 -18.37 -9.78
CA LYS A 235 -12.27 -17.91 -11.13
C LYS A 235 -11.99 -16.41 -11.31
N LEU A 236 -12.31 -15.59 -10.31
CA LEU A 236 -12.03 -14.14 -10.35
C LEU A 236 -10.53 -13.85 -10.38
N GLY A 237 -9.74 -14.52 -9.57
CA GLY A 237 -8.28 -14.37 -9.57
C GLY A 237 -7.64 -14.76 -10.90
N GLN A 238 -8.14 -15.82 -11.54
CA GLN A 238 -7.69 -16.24 -12.89
C GLN A 238 -8.09 -15.22 -13.95
N GLN A 239 -9.30 -14.66 -13.89
CA GLN A 239 -9.73 -13.59 -14.77
C GLN A 239 -8.86 -12.33 -14.60
N MET A 240 -8.53 -11.95 -13.36
CA MET A 240 -7.62 -10.84 -13.07
C MET A 240 -6.23 -11.08 -13.68
N ARG A 241 -5.70 -12.31 -13.56
CA ARG A 241 -4.42 -12.69 -14.16
C ARG A 241 -4.45 -12.61 -15.68
N ALA A 242 -5.52 -13.09 -16.32
CA ALA A 242 -5.69 -13.00 -17.76
C ALA A 242 -5.73 -11.54 -18.24
N VAL A 243 -6.48 -10.68 -17.55
CA VAL A 243 -6.55 -9.23 -17.83
C VAL A 243 -5.19 -8.55 -17.65
N GLY A 244 -4.42 -8.97 -16.64
CA GLY A 244 -3.09 -8.44 -16.37
C GLY A 244 -2.02 -8.84 -17.39
N GLN A 245 -2.21 -10.00 -18.06
CA GLN A 245 -1.31 -10.46 -19.14
C GLN A 245 -1.59 -9.71 -20.44
N ASP A 246 -2.84 -9.72 -20.89
CA ASP A 246 -3.27 -9.00 -22.09
C ASP A 246 -4.76 -8.66 -22.01
N MET A 247 -5.06 -7.35 -21.94
CA MET A 247 -6.44 -6.87 -21.84
C MET A 247 -7.27 -7.18 -23.10
N HIS A 248 -6.63 -7.14 -24.29
CA HIS A 248 -7.34 -7.38 -25.55
C HIS A 248 -7.70 -8.85 -25.72
N ILE A 249 -6.77 -9.75 -25.44
CA ILE A 249 -7.01 -11.20 -25.46
C ILE A 249 -8.07 -11.59 -24.43
N ALA A 250 -8.02 -11.00 -23.23
CA ALA A 250 -9.02 -11.24 -22.19
C ALA A 250 -10.42 -10.79 -22.63
N GLU A 251 -10.53 -9.63 -23.30
CA GLU A 251 -11.81 -9.11 -23.81
C GLU A 251 -12.39 -10.00 -24.92
N VAL A 252 -11.58 -10.44 -25.88
CA VAL A 252 -11.98 -11.38 -26.93
C VAL A 252 -12.41 -12.74 -26.35
N SER A 253 -11.80 -13.14 -25.22
CA SER A 253 -12.17 -14.36 -24.49
C SER A 253 -13.47 -14.21 -23.66
N GLY A 254 -14.17 -13.08 -23.75
CA GLY A 254 -15.43 -12.81 -23.08
C GLY A 254 -15.30 -12.35 -21.62
N ILE A 255 -14.10 -11.96 -21.17
CA ILE A 255 -13.89 -11.41 -19.84
C ILE A 255 -14.20 -9.91 -19.84
N ASN A 256 -15.07 -9.47 -18.94
CA ASN A 256 -15.33 -8.04 -18.77
C ASN A 256 -14.17 -7.35 -18.06
N VAL A 257 -13.23 -6.82 -18.83
CA VAL A 257 -11.99 -6.18 -18.36
C VAL A 257 -12.28 -5.08 -17.34
N ASN A 258 -13.22 -4.17 -17.65
CA ASN A 258 -13.52 -3.03 -16.78
C ASN A 258 -14.04 -3.46 -15.41
N ARG A 259 -14.95 -4.46 -15.38
CA ARG A 259 -15.50 -5.00 -14.13
C ARG A 259 -14.44 -5.74 -13.33
N THR A 260 -13.62 -6.55 -14.00
CA THR A 260 -12.54 -7.31 -13.34
C THR A 260 -11.51 -6.39 -12.70
N ARG A 261 -11.11 -5.33 -13.38
CA ARG A 261 -10.19 -4.30 -12.86
C ARG A 261 -10.79 -3.52 -11.70
N LEU A 262 -12.09 -3.17 -11.81
CA LEU A 262 -12.80 -2.49 -10.73
C LEU A 262 -12.81 -3.33 -9.43
N ILE A 263 -13.14 -4.62 -9.55
CA ILE A 263 -13.14 -5.54 -8.40
C ILE A 263 -11.72 -5.71 -7.81
N ALA A 264 -10.69 -5.65 -8.65
CA ALA A 264 -9.31 -5.75 -8.17
C ALA A 264 -8.84 -4.54 -7.36
N ILE A 265 -9.49 -3.37 -7.52
CA ILE A 265 -9.16 -2.14 -6.78
C ILE A 265 -9.95 -2.05 -5.47
N ILE A 266 -11.21 -2.51 -5.46
CA ILE A 266 -12.09 -2.56 -4.28
C ILE A 266 -11.58 -3.59 -3.27
#